data_0f394f76380eb1f7877423f535ceb627
#
_entry.id   0f394f76380eb1f7877423f535ceb627
#
_cell.length_a   1.000
_cell.length_b   1.000
_cell.length_c   1.000
_cell.angle_alpha   90.00
_cell.angle_beta   90.00
_cell.angle_gamma   90.00
#
_symmetry.space_group_name_H-M   'P 1'
#
loop_
_entity.id
_entity.type
_entity.pdbx_description
1 polymer ?
#
loop_
_entity_poly.entity_id
_entity_poly.type
_entity_poly.pdbx_seq_one_letter_code
_entity_poly.pdbx_strand_id
1 'polypeptide(L)'
;MDILITGTASGIGRACAELFLERGHNVVGLDVAEASIEHERYRHLIADVRDRADLPAGLEPEIIVNNAGVQDSPDDIAVNLRGTINVTETYAFTGDGLAARPAPRVRAVVNVGSASGHTGSEFPEYAASKGGVIAYTRNVANRLAPQATCNSVDPGGVLTELNRCVVDDEAMWGRIMELTPLRRWATPGEIAEWIYFVAVTNRFMTGQNLLVDGGEAGRAEFVWPTE
;
A
#
# COMPACT_ATOMS: atom_id res chain seq x y z
N MET A 1 -4.56 -12.15 14.91
CA MET A 1 -3.32 -12.19 14.08
C MET A 1 -2.47 -10.98 14.42
N ASP A 2 -1.19 -11.07 14.21
CA ASP A 2 -0.23 -9.99 14.41
C ASP A 2 0.08 -9.33 13.07
N ILE A 3 -0.23 -8.05 12.96
CA ILE A 3 -0.19 -7.28 11.72
C ILE A 3 0.90 -6.22 11.83
N LEU A 4 1.75 -6.11 10.82
CA LEU A 4 2.71 -5.01 10.67
C LEU A 4 2.20 -4.08 9.56
N ILE A 5 2.06 -2.79 9.85
CA ILE A 5 1.63 -1.78 8.89
C ILE A 5 2.63 -0.63 8.90
N THR A 6 3.08 -0.17 7.74
CA THR A 6 3.94 1.01 7.63
C THR A 6 3.15 2.25 7.20
N GLY A 7 3.54 3.44 7.68
CA GLY A 7 2.86 4.69 7.39
C GLY A 7 1.53 4.85 8.15
N THR A 8 1.50 4.51 9.45
CA THR A 8 0.26 4.46 10.24
C THR A 8 -0.13 5.77 10.92
N ALA A 9 0.68 6.82 10.83
CA ALA A 9 0.37 8.09 11.46
C ALA A 9 -0.77 8.85 10.76
N SER A 10 -1.04 8.57 9.47
CA SER A 10 -2.07 9.27 8.69
C SER A 10 -2.65 8.43 7.55
N GLY A 11 -3.64 8.98 6.86
CA GLY A 11 -4.15 8.51 5.57
C GLY A 11 -4.61 7.04 5.56
N ILE A 12 -4.24 6.33 4.49
CA ILE A 12 -4.62 4.93 4.27
C ILE A 12 -4.03 4.02 5.37
N GLY A 13 -2.77 4.24 5.76
CA GLY A 13 -2.12 3.40 6.78
C GLY A 13 -2.79 3.48 8.15
N ARG A 14 -3.20 4.69 8.55
CA ARG A 14 -3.99 4.89 9.77
C ARG A 14 -5.34 4.19 9.69
N ALA A 15 -6.09 4.40 8.60
CA ALA A 15 -7.39 3.75 8.40
C ALA A 15 -7.28 2.21 8.39
N CYS A 16 -6.20 1.66 7.79
CA CYS A 16 -5.91 0.23 7.86
C CYS A 16 -5.69 -0.22 9.30
N ALA A 17 -4.83 0.47 10.06
CA ALA A 17 -4.55 0.09 11.44
C ALA A 17 -5.82 0.10 12.29
N GLU A 18 -6.64 1.16 12.19
CA GLU A 18 -7.93 1.27 12.87
C GLU A 18 -8.86 0.11 12.50
N LEU A 19 -9.02 -0.21 11.21
CA LEU A 19 -9.86 -1.32 10.75
C LEU A 19 -9.39 -2.69 11.26
N PHE A 20 -8.08 -2.98 11.23
CA PHE A 20 -7.55 -4.23 11.75
C PHE A 20 -7.76 -4.35 13.27
N LEU A 21 -7.62 -3.25 14.02
CA LEU A 21 -7.88 -3.20 15.45
C LEU A 21 -9.36 -3.44 15.78
N GLU A 22 -10.29 -2.78 15.06
CA GLU A 22 -11.73 -2.99 15.18
C GLU A 22 -12.13 -4.45 14.95
N ARG A 23 -11.43 -5.12 14.01
CA ARG A 23 -11.64 -6.54 13.71
C ARG A 23 -10.88 -7.50 14.62
N GLY A 24 -10.33 -7.01 15.72
CA GLY A 24 -9.77 -7.83 16.80
C GLY A 24 -8.34 -8.31 16.59
N HIS A 25 -7.57 -7.69 15.67
CA HIS A 25 -6.18 -8.02 15.45
C HIS A 25 -5.24 -7.18 16.33
N ASN A 26 -4.00 -7.63 16.50
CA ASN A 26 -2.94 -6.84 17.08
C ASN A 26 -2.20 -6.11 15.93
N VAL A 27 -1.90 -4.84 16.10
CA VAL A 27 -1.23 -4.04 15.07
C VAL A 27 0.04 -3.41 15.61
N VAL A 28 1.14 -3.62 14.91
CA VAL A 28 2.37 -2.85 15.05
C VAL A 28 2.42 -1.86 13.90
N GLY A 29 2.38 -0.58 14.21
CA GLY A 29 2.55 0.51 13.24
C GLY A 29 4.00 0.98 13.20
N LEU A 30 4.57 1.11 12.01
CA LEU A 30 5.85 1.80 11.78
C LEU A 30 5.59 3.12 11.05
N ASP A 31 6.13 4.20 11.58
CA ASP A 31 6.09 5.52 10.93
C ASP A 31 7.29 6.37 11.37
N VAL A 32 7.63 7.40 10.62
CA VAL A 32 8.61 8.41 11.03
C VAL A 32 7.99 9.48 11.93
N ALA A 33 6.67 9.62 11.91
CA ALA A 33 5.88 10.53 12.74
C ALA A 33 5.39 9.83 14.02
N GLU A 34 4.98 10.63 15.00
CA GLU A 34 4.42 10.16 16.26
C GLU A 34 3.07 9.42 16.07
N ALA A 35 2.72 8.61 17.08
CA ALA A 35 1.47 7.86 17.08
C ALA A 35 0.25 8.77 17.00
N SER A 36 -0.71 8.40 16.14
CA SER A 36 -2.02 9.05 16.03
C SER A 36 -3.18 8.14 16.49
N ILE A 37 -2.88 6.93 16.95
CA ILE A 37 -3.84 5.92 17.38
C ILE A 37 -3.55 5.54 18.82
N GLU A 38 -4.60 5.53 19.66
CA GLU A 38 -4.55 5.00 21.03
C GLU A 38 -5.47 3.78 21.11
N HIS A 39 -4.89 2.60 21.30
CA HIS A 39 -5.65 1.35 21.44
C HIS A 39 -4.80 0.27 22.13
N GLU A 40 -5.39 -0.57 22.99
CA GLU A 40 -4.69 -1.60 23.79
C GLU A 40 -3.92 -2.64 22.97
N ARG A 41 -4.38 -2.90 21.72
CA ARG A 41 -3.76 -3.84 20.77
C ARG A 41 -2.92 -3.14 19.70
N TYR A 42 -2.68 -1.83 19.84
CA TYR A 42 -1.82 -1.06 18.95
C TYR A 42 -0.49 -0.75 19.61
N ARG A 43 0.58 -1.00 18.90
CA ARG A 43 1.92 -0.58 19.29
C ARG A 43 2.53 0.24 18.16
N HIS A 44 2.91 1.48 18.46
CA HIS A 44 3.60 2.35 17.53
C HIS A 44 5.11 2.27 17.73
N LEU A 45 5.86 2.24 16.63
CA LEU A 45 7.31 2.29 16.63
C LEU A 45 7.76 3.33 15.61
N ILE A 46 8.64 4.23 16.02
CA ILE A 46 9.26 5.20 15.13
C ILE A 46 10.35 4.48 14.36
N ALA A 47 10.26 4.50 13.02
CA ALA A 47 11.26 3.89 12.14
C ALA A 47 11.16 4.47 10.74
N ASP A 48 12.33 4.66 10.09
CA ASP A 48 12.41 5.06 8.70
C ASP A 48 12.61 3.83 7.80
N VAL A 49 11.62 3.54 6.96
CA VAL A 49 11.66 2.38 6.05
C VAL A 49 12.80 2.46 5.03
N ARG A 50 13.37 3.64 4.78
CA ARG A 50 14.52 3.82 3.88
C ARG A 50 15.77 3.15 4.40
N ASP A 51 15.94 3.11 5.72
CA ASP A 51 17.09 2.48 6.36
C ASP A 51 16.70 1.12 6.96
N ARG A 52 17.20 0.03 6.35
CA ARG A 52 16.97 -1.32 6.87
C ARG A 52 17.49 -1.54 8.29
N ALA A 53 18.53 -0.81 8.70
CA ALA A 53 19.10 -0.92 10.03
C ALA A 53 18.21 -0.26 11.11
N ASP A 54 17.34 0.68 10.73
CA ASP A 54 16.39 1.33 11.62
C ASP A 54 15.13 0.48 11.88
N LEU A 55 14.92 -0.59 11.09
CA LEU A 55 13.77 -1.46 11.24
C LEU A 55 13.87 -2.29 12.53
N PRO A 56 12.84 -2.26 13.41
CA PRO A 56 12.86 -2.93 14.71
C PRO A 56 13.08 -4.43 14.62
N ALA A 57 14.05 -4.96 15.35
CA ALA A 57 14.32 -6.39 15.40
C ALA A 57 13.26 -7.15 16.21
N GLY A 58 13.12 -8.47 15.94
CA GLY A 58 12.29 -9.37 16.73
C GLY A 58 10.79 -9.27 16.48
N LEU A 59 10.35 -8.59 15.43
CA LEU A 59 8.95 -8.64 14.98
C LEU A 59 8.74 -9.87 14.10
N GLU A 60 7.67 -10.61 14.38
CA GLU A 60 7.26 -11.80 13.63
C GLU A 60 5.80 -11.67 13.17
N PRO A 61 5.49 -10.77 12.23
CA PRO A 61 4.12 -10.55 11.78
C PRO A 61 3.58 -11.75 10.98
N GLU A 62 2.27 -11.97 11.08
CA GLU A 62 1.55 -12.87 10.19
C GLU A 62 1.14 -12.18 8.89
N ILE A 63 0.89 -10.88 8.95
CA ILE A 63 0.52 -10.05 7.79
C ILE A 63 1.40 -8.79 7.79
N ILE A 64 1.87 -8.41 6.61
CA ILE A 64 2.65 -7.20 6.38
C ILE A 64 1.89 -6.33 5.39
N VAL A 65 1.63 -5.06 5.76
CA VAL A 65 1.05 -4.04 4.88
C VAL A 65 2.10 -2.96 4.65
N ASN A 66 2.68 -2.94 3.47
CA ASN A 66 3.61 -1.91 3.03
C ASN A 66 2.83 -0.73 2.46
N ASN A 67 2.57 0.27 3.30
CA ASN A 67 1.79 1.45 2.93
C ASN A 67 2.62 2.75 2.97
N ALA A 68 3.66 2.85 3.79
CA ALA A 68 4.50 4.05 3.85
C ALA A 68 4.86 4.55 2.46
N GLY A 69 4.63 5.83 2.20
CA GLY A 69 4.84 6.42 0.89
C GLY A 69 4.74 7.93 0.91
N VAL A 70 5.43 8.54 -0.05
CA VAL A 70 5.43 9.96 -0.35
C VAL A 70 5.14 10.17 -1.83
N GLN A 71 4.82 11.40 -2.23
CA GLN A 71 4.50 11.78 -3.61
C GLN A 71 5.07 13.15 -3.90
N ASP A 72 5.58 13.34 -5.12
CA ASP A 72 6.25 14.58 -5.55
C ASP A 72 7.41 14.97 -4.62
N SER A 73 8.21 13.99 -4.27
CA SER A 73 9.30 14.10 -3.31
C SER A 73 10.59 13.53 -3.91
N PRO A 74 11.76 14.12 -3.60
CA PRO A 74 13.04 13.52 -3.98
C PRO A 74 13.29 12.14 -3.36
N ASP A 75 12.45 11.75 -2.40
CA ASP A 75 12.52 10.47 -1.72
C ASP A 75 11.53 9.42 -2.28
N ASP A 76 10.80 9.72 -3.36
CA ASP A 76 9.77 8.81 -3.92
C ASP A 76 10.29 7.39 -4.14
N ILE A 77 11.47 7.24 -4.77
CA ILE A 77 12.08 5.92 -4.98
C ILE A 77 12.55 5.30 -3.65
N ALA A 78 13.15 6.11 -2.79
CA ALA A 78 13.75 5.63 -1.55
C ALA A 78 12.68 5.14 -0.54
N VAL A 79 11.58 5.89 -0.40
CA VAL A 79 10.49 5.53 0.52
C VAL A 79 9.60 4.47 -0.09
N ASN A 80 9.03 4.76 -1.28
CA ASN A 80 7.95 3.93 -1.83
C ASN A 80 8.44 2.56 -2.29
N LEU A 81 9.59 2.50 -2.96
CA LEU A 81 10.11 1.25 -3.51
C LEU A 81 11.16 0.61 -2.59
N ARG A 82 12.23 1.34 -2.24
CA ARG A 82 13.29 0.76 -1.41
C ARG A 82 12.76 0.43 -0.01
N GLY A 83 11.93 1.29 0.59
CA GLY A 83 11.28 1.04 1.87
C GLY A 83 10.41 -0.22 1.86
N THR A 84 9.55 -0.37 0.82
CA THR A 84 8.75 -1.60 0.63
C THR A 84 9.63 -2.85 0.55
N ILE A 85 10.75 -2.78 -0.18
CA ILE A 85 11.72 -3.89 -0.27
C ILE A 85 12.35 -4.16 1.10
N ASN A 86 12.84 -3.14 1.79
CA ASN A 86 13.49 -3.28 3.09
C ASN A 86 12.59 -3.97 4.12
N VAL A 87 11.35 -3.49 4.25
CA VAL A 87 10.36 -4.06 5.19
C VAL A 87 10.04 -5.51 4.83
N THR A 88 9.76 -5.78 3.55
CA THR A 88 9.42 -7.12 3.09
C THR A 88 10.58 -8.10 3.29
N GLU A 89 11.81 -7.74 2.88
CA GLU A 89 12.98 -8.62 3.04
C GLU A 89 13.36 -8.84 4.51
N THR A 90 13.02 -7.90 5.40
CA THR A 90 13.30 -8.03 6.84
C THR A 90 12.31 -8.94 7.55
N TYR A 91 11.03 -8.87 7.21
CA TYR A 91 9.99 -9.54 8.01
C TYR A 91 9.26 -10.68 7.29
N ALA A 92 9.25 -10.68 5.94
CA ALA A 92 8.60 -11.75 5.20
C ALA A 92 9.53 -12.93 4.89
N PHE A 93 10.85 -12.74 5.06
CA PHE A 93 11.84 -13.76 4.73
C PHE A 93 12.84 -13.98 5.86
N THR A 94 13.44 -15.19 5.87
CA THR A 94 14.61 -15.55 6.67
C THR A 94 15.78 -15.88 5.75
N GLY A 95 16.97 -15.36 6.05
CA GLY A 95 18.14 -15.42 5.16
C GLY A 95 18.15 -14.30 4.13
N ASP A 96 19.12 -14.31 3.23
CA ASP A 96 19.37 -13.21 2.30
C ASP A 96 19.26 -13.63 0.82
N GLY A 97 18.88 -12.64 -0.01
CA GLY A 97 18.86 -12.77 -1.46
C GLY A 97 17.91 -13.83 -2.00
N LEU A 98 18.29 -14.47 -3.10
CA LEU A 98 17.45 -15.49 -3.77
C LEU A 98 17.35 -16.81 -2.99
N ALA A 99 18.22 -17.04 -2.01
CA ALA A 99 18.18 -18.23 -1.14
C ALA A 99 17.30 -18.02 0.11
N ALA A 100 16.81 -16.80 0.34
CA ALA A 100 15.91 -16.51 1.44
C ALA A 100 14.62 -17.34 1.35
N ARG A 101 14.11 -17.76 2.51
CA ARG A 101 12.90 -18.56 2.63
C ARG A 101 11.81 -17.77 3.31
N PRO A 102 10.51 -18.04 3.05
CA PRO A 102 9.44 -17.39 3.77
C PRO A 102 9.60 -17.51 5.29
N ALA A 103 9.41 -16.42 6.00
CA ALA A 103 9.42 -16.43 7.46
C ALA A 103 8.26 -17.31 7.98
N PRO A 104 8.44 -18.12 9.03
CA PRO A 104 7.51 -19.20 9.39
C PRO A 104 6.07 -18.76 9.66
N ARG A 105 5.88 -17.53 10.18
CA ARG A 105 4.55 -17.02 10.56
C ARG A 105 3.85 -16.25 9.44
N VAL A 106 4.56 -15.80 8.40
CA VAL A 106 4.00 -14.96 7.35
C VAL A 106 2.95 -15.72 6.54
N ARG A 107 1.79 -15.09 6.34
CA ARG A 107 0.62 -15.57 5.60
C ARG A 107 0.26 -14.69 4.41
N ALA A 108 0.46 -13.38 4.54
CA ALA A 108 0.18 -12.44 3.47
C ALA A 108 1.09 -11.21 3.54
N VAL A 109 1.48 -10.72 2.37
CA VAL A 109 2.06 -9.38 2.18
C VAL A 109 1.13 -8.60 1.26
N VAL A 110 0.77 -7.40 1.66
CA VAL A 110 -0.01 -6.46 0.83
C VAL A 110 0.81 -5.20 0.63
N ASN A 111 1.08 -4.87 -0.62
CA ASN A 111 1.76 -3.64 -0.99
C ASN A 111 0.73 -2.60 -1.42
N VAL A 112 0.90 -1.35 -1.00
CA VAL A 112 0.09 -0.24 -1.50
C VAL A 112 0.82 0.39 -2.69
N GLY A 113 0.32 0.03 -3.88
CA GLY A 113 0.77 0.58 -5.16
C GLY A 113 0.13 1.94 -5.45
N SER A 114 -0.19 2.18 -6.70
CA SER A 114 -0.94 3.34 -7.20
C SER A 114 -1.41 3.10 -8.62
N ALA A 115 -2.50 3.75 -9.04
CA ALA A 115 -2.92 3.85 -10.43
C ALA A 115 -1.79 4.42 -11.31
N SER A 116 -0.98 5.35 -10.79
CA SER A 116 0.18 5.92 -11.48
C SER A 116 1.22 4.88 -11.86
N GLY A 117 1.37 3.80 -11.09
CA GLY A 117 2.25 2.67 -11.45
C GLY A 117 1.78 1.88 -12.67
N HIS A 118 0.48 1.94 -13.01
CA HIS A 118 -0.09 1.32 -14.21
C HIS A 118 -0.11 2.25 -15.41
N THR A 119 -0.40 3.53 -15.19
CA THR A 119 -0.58 4.52 -16.26
C THR A 119 0.68 5.26 -16.63
N GLY A 120 1.65 5.35 -15.72
CA GLY A 120 2.84 6.18 -15.86
C GLY A 120 2.55 7.67 -15.84
N SER A 121 1.36 8.07 -15.36
CA SER A 121 0.95 9.46 -15.26
C SER A 121 1.53 10.16 -14.03
N GLU A 122 1.44 11.49 -14.02
CA GLU A 122 1.84 12.38 -12.94
C GLU A 122 3.35 12.48 -12.73
N PHE A 123 3.82 12.34 -11.49
CA PHE A 123 5.22 12.58 -11.11
C PHE A 123 6.14 11.43 -11.54
N PRO A 124 7.22 11.70 -12.29
CA PRO A 124 8.04 10.65 -12.91
C PRO A 124 8.62 9.63 -11.91
N GLU A 125 9.22 10.11 -10.81
CA GLU A 125 9.83 9.23 -9.81
C GLU A 125 8.77 8.48 -9.00
N TYR A 126 7.65 9.13 -8.70
CA TYR A 126 6.51 8.49 -8.06
C TYR A 126 5.96 7.35 -8.91
N ALA A 127 5.63 7.61 -10.19
CA ALA A 127 5.13 6.60 -11.12
C ALA A 127 6.13 5.44 -11.26
N ALA A 128 7.42 5.74 -11.41
CA ALA A 128 8.48 4.73 -11.47
C ALA A 128 8.56 3.90 -10.18
N SER A 129 8.47 4.54 -9.00
CA SER A 129 8.48 3.86 -7.71
C SER A 129 7.32 2.89 -7.57
N LYS A 130 6.10 3.32 -7.93
CA LYS A 130 4.88 2.52 -7.85
C LYS A 130 4.84 1.41 -8.91
N GLY A 131 5.34 1.66 -10.12
CA GLY A 131 5.60 0.62 -11.12
C GLY A 131 6.58 -0.45 -10.62
N GLY A 132 7.62 -0.03 -9.90
CA GLY A 132 8.56 -0.92 -9.22
C GLY A 132 7.89 -1.79 -8.15
N VAL A 133 6.99 -1.22 -7.34
CA VAL A 133 6.21 -1.95 -6.33
C VAL A 133 5.31 -3.01 -6.98
N ILE A 134 4.64 -2.68 -8.10
CA ILE A 134 3.83 -3.60 -8.89
C ILE A 134 4.66 -4.81 -9.37
N ALA A 135 5.84 -4.57 -9.94
CA ALA A 135 6.73 -5.63 -10.37
C ALA A 135 7.28 -6.45 -9.19
N TYR A 136 7.68 -5.78 -8.11
CA TYR A 136 8.19 -6.42 -6.89
C TYR A 136 7.15 -7.32 -6.23
N THR A 137 5.88 -6.95 -6.24
CA THR A 137 4.76 -7.76 -5.74
C THR A 137 4.75 -9.15 -6.35
N ARG A 138 4.94 -9.27 -7.66
CA ARG A 138 5.01 -10.57 -8.36
C ARG A 138 6.24 -11.37 -7.98
N ASN A 139 7.39 -10.71 -7.82
CA ASN A 139 8.62 -11.37 -7.35
C ASN A 139 8.41 -11.99 -5.96
N VAL A 140 7.89 -11.20 -5.02
CA VAL A 140 7.60 -11.65 -3.64
C VAL A 140 6.58 -12.79 -3.64
N ALA A 141 5.51 -12.70 -4.43
CA ALA A 141 4.48 -13.74 -4.53
C ALA A 141 5.08 -15.10 -4.91
N ASN A 142 5.96 -15.11 -5.91
CA ASN A 142 6.62 -16.35 -6.35
C ASN A 142 7.54 -16.94 -5.27
N ARG A 143 8.20 -16.08 -4.50
CA ARG A 143 9.15 -16.51 -3.43
C ARG A 143 8.43 -16.94 -2.16
N LEU A 144 7.25 -16.42 -1.87
CA LEU A 144 6.44 -16.79 -0.71
C LEU A 144 5.62 -18.07 -0.93
N ALA A 145 5.31 -18.40 -2.19
CA ALA A 145 4.52 -19.59 -2.51
C ALA A 145 5.27 -20.89 -2.12
N PRO A 146 4.57 -21.94 -1.66
CA PRO A 146 3.11 -22.03 -1.45
C PRO A 146 2.65 -21.56 -0.06
N GLN A 147 3.54 -21.03 0.77
CA GLN A 147 3.26 -20.73 2.19
C GLN A 147 2.38 -19.51 2.38
N ALA A 148 2.62 -18.43 1.61
CA ALA A 148 1.96 -17.14 1.78
C ALA A 148 1.63 -16.49 0.44
N THR A 149 0.75 -15.48 0.48
CA THR A 149 0.38 -14.68 -0.69
C THR A 149 1.07 -13.31 -0.66
N CYS A 150 1.27 -12.73 -1.85
CA CYS A 150 1.64 -11.33 -1.97
C CYS A 150 0.84 -10.68 -3.11
N ASN A 151 0.14 -9.59 -2.82
CA ASN A 151 -0.62 -8.84 -3.81
C ASN A 151 -0.45 -7.35 -3.55
N SER A 152 -0.81 -6.49 -4.52
CA SER A 152 -0.94 -5.07 -4.26
C SER A 152 -2.38 -4.60 -4.37
N VAL A 153 -2.69 -3.54 -3.62
CA VAL A 153 -3.87 -2.70 -3.81
C VAL A 153 -3.34 -1.37 -4.32
N ASP A 154 -3.83 -0.94 -5.48
CA ASP A 154 -3.30 0.16 -6.25
C ASP A 154 -4.38 1.25 -6.38
N PRO A 155 -4.47 2.19 -5.41
CA PRO A 155 -5.50 3.23 -5.43
C PRO A 155 -5.29 4.25 -6.54
N GLY A 156 -6.39 4.83 -7.02
CA GLY A 156 -6.43 6.12 -7.67
C GLY A 156 -6.45 7.26 -6.66
N GLY A 157 -7.26 8.29 -6.90
CA GLY A 157 -7.41 9.40 -5.98
C GLY A 157 -8.06 8.97 -4.66
N VAL A 158 -7.45 9.37 -3.52
CA VAL A 158 -7.94 9.10 -2.16
C VAL A 158 -7.94 10.40 -1.35
N LEU A 159 -9.00 10.62 -0.58
CA LEU A 159 -9.18 11.80 0.27
C LEU A 159 -8.27 11.71 1.50
N THR A 160 -7.01 12.11 1.32
CA THR A 160 -5.97 12.14 2.36
C THR A 160 -5.34 13.52 2.46
N GLU A 161 -4.61 13.79 3.54
CA GLU A 161 -3.85 15.04 3.68
C GLU A 161 -2.83 15.24 2.53
N LEU A 162 -2.25 14.16 2.01
CA LEU A 162 -1.31 14.20 0.88
C LEU A 162 -1.93 14.86 -0.36
N ASN A 163 -3.23 14.66 -0.57
CA ASN A 163 -3.97 15.13 -1.74
C ASN A 163 -4.80 16.40 -1.48
N ARG A 164 -4.62 17.06 -0.33
CA ARG A 164 -5.42 18.20 0.08
C ARG A 164 -5.34 19.38 -0.89
N CYS A 165 -4.15 19.64 -1.43
CA CYS A 165 -3.94 20.71 -2.42
C CYS A 165 -4.82 20.58 -3.68
N VAL A 166 -5.18 19.36 -4.06
CA VAL A 166 -6.09 19.08 -5.17
C VAL A 166 -7.53 19.25 -4.76
N VAL A 167 -7.91 18.76 -3.58
CA VAL A 167 -9.30 18.82 -3.07
C VAL A 167 -9.72 20.26 -2.78
N ASP A 168 -8.79 21.08 -2.31
CA ASP A 168 -9.04 22.50 -1.97
C ASP A 168 -9.06 23.43 -3.21
N ASP A 169 -8.65 22.95 -4.40
CA ASP A 169 -8.75 23.67 -5.67
C ASP A 169 -10.03 23.25 -6.43
N GLU A 170 -11.06 24.08 -6.40
CA GLU A 170 -12.36 23.78 -6.99
C GLU A 170 -12.30 23.48 -8.51
N ALA A 171 -11.45 24.22 -9.24
CA ALA A 171 -11.33 24.04 -10.69
C ALA A 171 -10.61 22.73 -11.04
N MET A 172 -9.52 22.43 -10.33
CA MET A 172 -8.78 21.16 -10.47
C MET A 172 -9.66 19.99 -10.04
N TRP A 173 -10.33 20.10 -8.89
CA TRP A 173 -11.27 19.09 -8.41
C TRP A 173 -12.37 18.78 -9.42
N GLY A 174 -13.02 19.84 -9.96
CA GLY A 174 -14.05 19.68 -10.99
C GLY A 174 -13.55 18.90 -12.22
N ARG A 175 -12.34 19.25 -12.69
CA ARG A 175 -11.74 18.58 -13.83
C ARG A 175 -11.42 17.11 -13.54
N ILE A 176 -10.90 16.78 -12.38
CA ILE A 176 -10.63 15.40 -11.97
C ILE A 176 -11.94 14.61 -11.88
N MET A 177 -12.99 15.20 -11.33
CA MET A 177 -14.30 14.56 -11.24
C MET A 177 -14.91 14.25 -12.62
N GLU A 178 -14.64 15.06 -13.65
CA GLU A 178 -15.02 14.75 -15.02
C GLU A 178 -14.28 13.52 -15.58
N LEU A 179 -13.03 13.32 -15.16
CA LEU A 179 -12.19 12.20 -15.60
C LEU A 179 -12.45 10.90 -14.81
N THR A 180 -12.93 11.01 -13.57
CA THR A 180 -13.21 9.87 -12.71
C THR A 180 -14.63 9.35 -12.93
N PRO A 181 -14.86 8.14 -13.48
CA PRO A 181 -16.21 7.61 -13.77
C PRO A 181 -17.14 7.59 -12.55
N LEU A 182 -16.64 7.26 -11.35
CA LEU A 182 -17.44 7.30 -10.11
C LEU A 182 -17.70 8.72 -9.58
N ARG A 183 -17.14 9.77 -10.20
CA ARG A 183 -17.33 11.19 -9.83
C ARG A 183 -16.99 11.50 -8.36
N ARG A 184 -16.12 10.73 -7.78
CA ARG A 184 -15.57 10.93 -6.44
C ARG A 184 -14.26 10.19 -6.26
N TRP A 185 -13.45 10.64 -5.34
CA TRP A 185 -12.32 9.86 -4.83
C TRP A 185 -12.75 8.92 -3.71
N ALA A 186 -11.94 7.91 -3.47
CA ALA A 186 -12.13 6.97 -2.37
C ALA A 186 -11.82 7.63 -1.02
N THR A 187 -12.46 7.17 0.03
CA THR A 187 -12.02 7.44 1.40
C THR A 187 -10.87 6.49 1.78
N PRO A 188 -10.00 6.86 2.74
CA PRO A 188 -8.99 5.94 3.27
C PRO A 188 -9.58 4.61 3.77
N GLY A 189 -10.78 4.66 4.39
CA GLY A 189 -11.48 3.47 4.87
C GLY A 189 -11.90 2.51 3.75
N GLU A 190 -12.34 3.03 2.59
CA GLU A 190 -12.67 2.18 1.44
C GLU A 190 -11.44 1.43 0.91
N ILE A 191 -10.27 2.07 0.90
CA ILE A 191 -9.02 1.40 0.53
C ILE A 191 -8.59 0.39 1.60
N ALA A 192 -8.76 0.73 2.88
CA ALA A 192 -8.47 -0.18 3.99
C ALA A 192 -9.29 -1.48 3.92
N GLU A 193 -10.56 -1.42 3.50
CA GLU A 193 -11.39 -2.62 3.28
C GLU A 193 -10.84 -3.53 2.18
N TRP A 194 -10.34 -2.97 1.07
CA TRP A 194 -9.67 -3.76 0.03
C TRP A 194 -8.38 -4.39 0.54
N ILE A 195 -7.57 -3.64 1.29
CA ILE A 195 -6.34 -4.16 1.91
C ILE A 195 -6.69 -5.30 2.87
N TYR A 196 -7.72 -5.14 3.69
CA TYR A 196 -8.18 -6.18 4.61
C TYR A 196 -8.66 -7.43 3.85
N PHE A 197 -9.46 -7.26 2.80
CA PHE A 197 -9.91 -8.37 1.97
C PHE A 197 -8.72 -9.16 1.40
N VAL A 198 -7.75 -8.47 0.83
CA VAL A 198 -6.54 -9.08 0.23
C VAL A 198 -5.68 -9.78 1.28
N ALA A 199 -5.53 -9.17 2.46
CA ALA A 199 -4.68 -9.67 3.54
C ALA A 199 -5.28 -10.86 4.31
N VAL A 200 -6.60 -10.83 4.56
CA VAL A 200 -7.26 -11.73 5.51
C VAL A 200 -8.24 -12.67 4.84
N THR A 201 -9.10 -12.16 3.95
CA THR A 201 -10.19 -12.93 3.35
C THR A 201 -9.71 -13.75 2.15
N ASN A 202 -8.83 -13.20 1.34
CA ASN A 202 -8.24 -13.87 0.19
C ASN A 202 -7.43 -15.10 0.61
N ARG A 203 -7.63 -16.23 -0.13
CA ARG A 203 -6.95 -17.50 0.15
C ARG A 203 -6.24 -18.09 -1.07
N PHE A 204 -6.45 -17.51 -2.25
CA PHE A 204 -5.99 -18.13 -3.50
C PHE A 204 -5.30 -17.16 -4.45
N MET A 205 -5.67 -15.88 -4.43
CA MET A 205 -5.06 -14.86 -5.28
C MET A 205 -3.66 -14.51 -4.76
N THR A 206 -2.65 -14.58 -5.64
CA THR A 206 -1.28 -14.13 -5.36
C THR A 206 -0.63 -13.56 -6.63
N GLY A 207 0.27 -12.61 -6.49
CA GLY A 207 0.96 -11.94 -7.59
C GLY A 207 0.08 -10.97 -8.37
N GLN A 208 -1.08 -10.58 -7.85
CA GLN A 208 -2.01 -9.67 -8.51
C GLN A 208 -1.86 -8.23 -8.03
N ASN A 209 -2.20 -7.31 -8.91
CA ASN A 209 -2.19 -5.87 -8.66
C ASN A 209 -3.62 -5.38 -8.88
N LEU A 210 -4.30 -5.00 -7.79
CA LEU A 210 -5.71 -4.64 -7.79
C LEU A 210 -5.85 -3.12 -7.92
N LEU A 211 -6.24 -2.67 -9.10
CA LEU A 211 -6.53 -1.27 -9.36
C LEU A 211 -7.87 -0.89 -8.72
N VAL A 212 -7.85 0.10 -7.82
CA VAL A 212 -9.01 0.60 -7.06
C VAL A 212 -9.07 2.12 -7.21
N ASP A 213 -9.54 2.60 -8.36
CA ASP A 213 -9.38 3.97 -8.83
C ASP A 213 -10.67 4.67 -9.27
N GLY A 214 -11.83 4.08 -9.02
CA GLY A 214 -13.10 4.63 -9.48
C GLY A 214 -13.29 4.58 -11.00
N GLY A 215 -12.46 3.80 -11.70
CA GLY A 215 -12.49 3.60 -13.14
C GLY A 215 -11.63 4.59 -13.94
N GLU A 216 -10.81 5.41 -13.28
CA GLU A 216 -10.05 6.49 -13.91
C GLU A 216 -9.02 5.98 -14.92
N ALA A 217 -8.18 5.03 -14.54
CA ALA A 217 -7.14 4.47 -15.41
C ALA A 217 -7.68 3.58 -16.55
N GLY A 218 -8.86 3.02 -16.34
CA GLY A 218 -9.54 2.19 -17.35
C GLY A 218 -10.36 2.96 -18.38
N ARG A 219 -10.38 4.30 -18.31
CA ARG A 219 -11.18 5.13 -19.22
C ARG A 219 -10.61 5.06 -20.63
N ALA A 220 -11.35 4.42 -21.51
CA ALA A 220 -11.13 4.44 -22.96
C ALA A 220 -12.27 5.21 -23.65
N GLU A 221 -11.94 6.08 -24.59
CA GLU A 221 -12.94 6.65 -25.49
C GLU A 221 -13.30 5.58 -26.53
N PHE A 222 -14.51 5.06 -26.44
CA PHE A 222 -15.02 4.11 -27.40
C PHE A 222 -15.79 4.86 -28.48
N VAL A 223 -15.23 4.90 -29.67
CA VAL A 223 -15.89 5.52 -30.83
C VAL A 223 -16.57 4.43 -31.66
N TRP A 224 -17.89 4.53 -31.77
CA TRP A 224 -18.72 3.64 -32.57
C TRP A 224 -19.62 4.49 -33.46
N PRO A 225 -19.86 4.11 -34.75
CA PRO A 225 -20.80 4.81 -35.61
C PRO A 225 -22.19 4.79 -34.96
N THR A 226 -22.72 5.97 -34.69
CA THR A 226 -24.14 6.14 -34.36
C THR A 226 -24.89 6.24 -35.66
N GLU A 227 -25.81 5.30 -35.92
CA GLU A 227 -26.75 5.36 -37.04
C GLU A 227 -27.61 6.62 -37.00
#